data_77d788f17b012b6927329adea7762fd1
#
_entry.id   77d788f17b012b6927329adea7762fd1
#
_cell.length_a   1.000
_cell.length_b   1.000
_cell.length_c   1.000
_cell.angle_alpha   90.00
_cell.angle_beta   90.00
_cell.angle_gamma   90.00
#
_symmetry.space_group_name_H-M   'P 1'
#
loop_
_entity.id
_entity.type
_entity.pdbx_description
1 polymer ?
#
loop_
_entity_poly.entity_id
_entity_poly.type
_entity_poly.pdbx_seq_one_letter_code
_entity_poly.pdbx_strand_id
1 'polypeptide(L)'
;MNLAQVVVATHDLPAGMVLGADDVKLADWPASATLPGSLSRIGDVVNRPLIYPLGEKEPVLERNLAVQGSGLGLSVKIPPGMRATSVRSNEVVGVAGFLYPGSRVDVLATFTPPGNASPVTQTILQDVEVLTAGEKIEPDPQGKPQTVNVVTVLVNAEGSQKLLLASTQGTIQFVLRNSTDVAETRVAPTSLGQLVSSVQPTPPQRTAGAMKRPKPKAAADETYTVEIIRGETRTAERF
;
A
#
# COMPACT_ATOMS: atom_id res chain seq x y z
N MET A 1 17.91 -50.56 -1.26
CA MET A 1 17.30 -49.24 -1.20
C MET A 1 16.85 -48.87 -2.62
N ASN A 2 15.61 -48.45 -2.78
CA ASN A 2 15.13 -47.97 -4.10
C ASN A 2 15.65 -46.54 -4.28
N LEU A 3 16.50 -46.31 -5.29
CA LEU A 3 17.05 -44.99 -5.61
C LEU A 3 16.32 -44.41 -6.83
N ALA A 4 16.04 -43.12 -6.78
CA ALA A 4 15.54 -42.34 -7.90
C ALA A 4 16.62 -41.33 -8.29
N GLN A 5 16.71 -41.01 -9.59
CA GLN A 5 17.63 -39.96 -10.05
C GLN A 5 16.94 -38.61 -9.96
N VAL A 6 17.61 -37.64 -9.37
CA VAL A 6 17.12 -36.25 -9.20
C VAL A 6 18.21 -35.30 -9.70
N VAL A 7 17.80 -34.27 -10.42
CA VAL A 7 18.68 -33.17 -10.83
C VAL A 7 19.00 -32.31 -9.63
N VAL A 8 20.30 -32.10 -9.35
CA VAL A 8 20.78 -31.24 -8.25
C VAL A 8 21.74 -30.18 -8.78
N ALA A 9 21.87 -29.06 -8.06
CA ALA A 9 22.83 -28.00 -8.34
C ALA A 9 24.28 -28.49 -8.12
N THR A 10 25.22 -28.09 -8.96
CA THR A 10 26.66 -28.42 -8.81
C THR A 10 27.40 -27.45 -7.89
N HIS A 11 26.91 -26.24 -7.75
CA HIS A 11 27.39 -25.12 -6.94
C HIS A 11 26.24 -24.21 -6.54
N ASP A 12 26.50 -23.15 -5.78
CA ASP A 12 25.48 -22.15 -5.44
C ASP A 12 25.05 -21.37 -6.68
N LEU A 13 23.74 -21.36 -6.93
CA LEU A 13 23.12 -20.78 -8.12
C LEU A 13 22.23 -19.60 -7.71
N PRO A 14 22.53 -18.36 -8.15
CA PRO A 14 21.72 -17.19 -7.82
C PRO A 14 20.38 -17.17 -8.56
N ALA A 15 19.38 -16.53 -7.96
CA ALA A 15 18.10 -16.29 -8.62
C ALA A 15 18.28 -15.45 -9.90
N GLY A 16 17.48 -15.74 -10.94
CA GLY A 16 17.54 -15.08 -12.26
C GLY A 16 18.59 -15.64 -13.20
N MET A 17 19.44 -16.57 -12.74
CA MET A 17 20.41 -17.27 -13.60
C MET A 17 19.70 -18.28 -14.51
N VAL A 18 20.09 -18.34 -15.78
CA VAL A 18 19.66 -19.40 -16.70
C VAL A 18 20.58 -20.59 -16.53
N LEU A 19 20.01 -21.75 -16.25
CA LEU A 19 20.77 -22.96 -15.98
C LEU A 19 21.39 -23.53 -17.26
N GLY A 20 22.70 -23.75 -17.21
CA GLY A 20 23.45 -24.51 -18.19
C GLY A 20 23.54 -25.99 -17.84
N ALA A 21 24.08 -26.78 -18.73
CA ALA A 21 24.31 -28.22 -18.47
C ALA A 21 25.36 -28.47 -17.37
N ASP A 22 26.29 -27.52 -17.19
CA ASP A 22 27.40 -27.64 -16.21
C ASP A 22 26.95 -27.20 -14.79
N ASP A 23 25.83 -26.49 -14.70
CA ASP A 23 25.29 -25.98 -13.42
C ASP A 23 24.54 -27.08 -12.64
N VAL A 24 24.17 -28.16 -13.30
CA VAL A 24 23.34 -29.23 -12.74
C VAL A 24 23.90 -30.61 -13.04
N LYS A 25 23.62 -31.58 -12.16
CA LYS A 25 23.97 -32.99 -12.36
C LYS A 25 22.88 -33.90 -11.84
N LEU A 26 22.88 -35.14 -12.28
CA LEU A 26 22.06 -36.20 -11.70
C LEU A 26 22.70 -36.73 -10.42
N ALA A 27 21.90 -36.89 -9.40
CA ALA A 27 22.30 -37.52 -8.14
C ALA A 27 21.31 -38.62 -7.76
N ASP A 28 21.83 -39.68 -7.17
CA ASP A 28 21.01 -40.74 -6.61
C ASP A 28 20.35 -40.28 -5.31
N TRP A 29 19.04 -40.37 -5.26
CA TRP A 29 18.22 -39.90 -4.15
C TRP A 29 17.34 -41.05 -3.62
N PRO A 30 17.16 -41.21 -2.31
CA PRO A 30 16.23 -42.22 -1.80
C PRO A 30 14.82 -41.98 -2.34
N ALA A 31 14.24 -42.98 -3.00
CA ALA A 31 12.91 -42.83 -3.63
C ALA A 31 11.81 -42.42 -2.61
N SER A 32 11.97 -42.86 -1.35
CA SER A 32 11.07 -42.49 -0.25
C SER A 32 11.20 -41.03 0.24
N ALA A 33 12.29 -40.35 -0.12
CA ALA A 33 12.58 -38.96 0.27
C ALA A 33 12.55 -37.99 -0.93
N THR A 34 12.08 -38.43 -2.10
CA THR A 34 11.96 -37.57 -3.29
C THR A 34 10.91 -36.51 -3.04
N LEU A 35 11.28 -35.26 -3.25
CA LEU A 35 10.37 -34.11 -3.07
C LEU A 35 9.39 -33.99 -4.24
N PRO A 36 8.12 -33.62 -3.98
CA PRO A 36 7.16 -33.36 -5.05
C PRO A 36 7.66 -32.29 -6.02
N GLY A 37 7.62 -32.56 -7.32
CA GLY A 37 8.12 -31.66 -8.36
C GLY A 37 9.62 -31.75 -8.62
N SER A 38 10.34 -32.77 -8.07
CA SER A 38 11.72 -33.04 -8.43
C SER A 38 11.86 -33.44 -9.90
N LEU A 39 12.86 -32.89 -10.58
CA LEU A 39 13.17 -33.19 -11.98
C LEU A 39 14.20 -34.29 -12.06
N SER A 40 14.01 -35.19 -13.00
CA SER A 40 14.88 -36.40 -13.18
C SER A 40 15.70 -36.34 -14.48
N ARG A 41 15.53 -35.31 -15.29
CA ARG A 41 16.28 -35.17 -16.57
C ARG A 41 16.88 -33.78 -16.65
N ILE A 42 18.18 -33.71 -16.96
CA ILE A 42 18.91 -32.44 -17.12
C ILE A 42 18.27 -31.57 -18.25
N GLY A 43 17.78 -32.20 -19.32
CA GLY A 43 17.15 -31.50 -20.44
C GLY A 43 15.89 -30.71 -20.08
N ASP A 44 15.19 -31.08 -19.01
CA ASP A 44 14.00 -30.39 -18.52
C ASP A 44 14.36 -29.12 -17.70
N VAL A 45 15.65 -28.97 -17.35
CA VAL A 45 16.19 -27.90 -16.49
C VAL A 45 17.01 -26.89 -17.27
N VAL A 46 17.78 -27.34 -18.26
CA VAL A 46 18.69 -26.52 -19.06
C VAL A 46 17.90 -25.46 -19.86
N ASN A 47 18.47 -24.27 -19.96
CA ASN A 47 17.88 -23.08 -20.59
C ASN A 47 16.61 -22.55 -19.88
N ARG A 48 16.42 -22.94 -18.63
CA ARG A 48 15.35 -22.34 -17.79
C ARG A 48 15.96 -21.44 -16.71
N PRO A 49 15.41 -20.24 -16.51
CA PRO A 49 15.87 -19.36 -15.44
C PRO A 49 15.42 -19.85 -14.07
N LEU A 50 16.27 -19.64 -13.07
CA LEU A 50 15.91 -19.84 -11.67
C LEU A 50 15.08 -18.67 -11.14
N ILE A 51 13.97 -18.98 -10.48
CA ILE A 51 13.15 -17.99 -9.77
C ILE A 51 13.73 -17.67 -8.38
N TYR A 52 14.24 -18.72 -7.70
CA TYR A 52 14.84 -18.64 -6.37
C TYR A 52 16.28 -19.17 -6.40
N PRO A 53 17.17 -18.67 -5.52
CA PRO A 53 18.53 -19.22 -5.44
C PRO A 53 18.49 -20.67 -4.98
N LEU A 54 19.46 -21.47 -5.41
CA LEU A 54 19.68 -22.85 -4.98
C LEU A 54 21.10 -23.00 -4.43
N GLY A 55 21.23 -23.72 -3.32
CA GLY A 55 22.52 -24.10 -2.75
C GLY A 55 23.13 -25.31 -3.47
N GLU A 56 24.44 -25.48 -3.30
CA GLU A 56 25.16 -26.68 -3.81
C GLU A 56 24.48 -27.97 -3.33
N LYS A 57 24.29 -28.93 -4.24
CA LYS A 57 23.64 -30.26 -4.01
C LYS A 57 22.14 -30.15 -3.69
N GLU A 58 21.53 -29.00 -3.76
CA GLU A 58 20.08 -28.85 -3.57
C GLU A 58 19.32 -29.38 -4.78
N PRO A 59 18.21 -30.15 -4.57
CA PRO A 59 17.39 -30.66 -5.68
C PRO A 59 16.71 -29.54 -6.43
N VAL A 60 16.77 -29.59 -7.75
CA VAL A 60 16.04 -28.67 -8.63
C VAL A 60 14.59 -29.13 -8.73
N LEU A 61 13.67 -28.28 -8.26
CA LEU A 61 12.23 -28.55 -8.31
C LEU A 61 11.59 -27.70 -9.43
N GLU A 62 10.49 -28.19 -10.00
CA GLU A 62 9.72 -27.44 -11.00
C GLU A 62 9.36 -26.02 -10.56
N ARG A 63 9.01 -25.84 -9.29
CA ARG A 63 8.70 -24.53 -8.69
C ARG A 63 9.89 -23.55 -8.60
N ASN A 64 11.12 -24.07 -8.69
CA ASN A 64 12.32 -23.22 -8.69
C ASN A 64 12.62 -22.63 -10.06
N LEU A 65 12.00 -23.17 -11.11
CA LEU A 65 12.28 -22.84 -12.51
C LEU A 65 11.16 -21.99 -13.10
N ALA A 66 11.55 -20.99 -13.87
CA ALA A 66 10.63 -20.25 -14.70
C ALA A 66 10.17 -21.06 -15.91
N VAL A 67 9.05 -20.67 -16.49
CA VAL A 67 8.55 -21.30 -17.73
C VAL A 67 9.61 -21.16 -18.82
N GLN A 68 9.80 -22.20 -19.62
CA GLN A 68 10.75 -22.18 -20.73
C GLN A 68 10.43 -21.05 -21.70
N GLY A 69 11.43 -20.23 -22.04
CA GLY A 69 11.25 -19.05 -22.89
C GLY A 69 10.80 -17.76 -22.16
N SER A 70 10.54 -17.81 -20.86
CA SER A 70 10.37 -16.60 -20.07
C SER A 70 11.73 -15.91 -19.94
N GLY A 71 11.88 -14.67 -20.37
CA GLY A 71 13.12 -13.88 -20.41
C GLY A 71 14.12 -14.04 -19.25
N LEU A 72 15.12 -13.18 -19.19
CA LEU A 72 16.16 -13.16 -18.17
C LEU A 72 15.87 -12.14 -17.07
N GLY A 73 16.42 -12.36 -15.88
CA GLY A 73 16.40 -11.37 -14.79
C GLY A 73 15.02 -11.14 -14.18
N LEU A 74 14.64 -9.89 -14.04
CA LEU A 74 13.40 -9.49 -13.36
C LEU A 74 12.13 -9.97 -14.08
N SER A 75 12.17 -10.12 -15.43
CA SER A 75 11.02 -10.56 -16.21
C SER A 75 10.49 -11.95 -15.83
N VAL A 76 11.35 -12.81 -15.32
CA VAL A 76 10.99 -14.15 -14.83
C VAL A 76 10.06 -14.09 -13.62
N LYS A 77 10.18 -13.05 -12.81
CA LYS A 77 9.38 -12.84 -11.59
C LYS A 77 8.05 -12.15 -11.86
N ILE A 78 7.81 -11.72 -13.11
CA ILE A 78 6.58 -11.02 -13.48
C ILE A 78 5.53 -12.03 -13.94
N PRO A 79 4.42 -12.23 -13.20
CA PRO A 79 3.34 -13.10 -13.63
C PRO A 79 2.65 -12.61 -14.91
N PRO A 80 2.00 -13.49 -15.67
CA PRO A 80 1.20 -13.11 -16.83
C PRO A 80 0.16 -12.03 -16.45
N GLY A 81 0.05 -10.99 -17.29
CA GLY A 81 -0.87 -9.86 -17.05
C GLY A 81 -0.34 -8.78 -16.12
N MET A 82 0.76 -9.02 -15.42
CA MET A 82 1.41 -8.05 -14.53
C MET A 82 2.59 -7.34 -15.23
N ARG A 83 3.08 -6.28 -14.63
CA ARG A 83 4.18 -5.44 -15.10
C ARG A 83 5.06 -5.00 -13.94
N ALA A 84 6.35 -4.93 -14.15
CA ALA A 84 7.29 -4.26 -13.26
C ALA A 84 7.36 -2.77 -13.65
N THR A 85 7.03 -1.89 -12.72
CA THR A 85 7.11 -0.44 -12.94
C THR A 85 8.05 0.15 -11.91
N SER A 86 9.07 0.86 -12.40
CA SER A 86 10.06 1.53 -11.55
C SER A 86 9.71 3.01 -11.41
N VAL A 87 9.71 3.50 -10.19
CA VAL A 87 9.51 4.93 -9.88
C VAL A 87 10.57 5.42 -8.93
N ARG A 88 10.88 6.70 -9.02
CA ARG A 88 11.73 7.37 -8.04
C ARG A 88 10.96 7.58 -6.76
N SER A 89 11.59 7.28 -5.65
CA SER A 89 11.06 7.54 -4.31
C SER A 89 11.85 8.69 -3.69
N ASN A 90 11.17 9.62 -3.04
CA ASN A 90 11.87 10.65 -2.27
C ASN A 90 12.48 10.05 -1.00
N GLU A 91 13.63 10.55 -0.58
CA GLU A 91 14.41 10.06 0.57
C GLU A 91 13.66 9.99 1.90
N VAL A 92 12.60 10.76 2.04
CA VAL A 92 11.79 10.85 3.28
C VAL A 92 10.70 9.77 3.33
N VAL A 93 10.89 8.70 2.61
CA VAL A 93 9.92 7.60 2.71
C VAL A 93 10.08 6.94 4.07
N GLY A 94 9.08 7.11 4.92
CA GLY A 94 9.04 6.76 6.33
C GLY A 94 9.34 5.30 6.70
N VAL A 95 9.89 4.54 5.77
CA VAL A 95 10.33 3.17 5.95
C VAL A 95 11.84 3.05 5.65
N ALA A 96 12.57 4.18 5.79
CA ALA A 96 14.02 4.33 5.53
C ALA A 96 14.79 3.00 5.64
N GLY A 97 15.07 2.37 4.49
CA GLY A 97 15.85 1.14 4.42
C GLY A 97 15.12 -0.17 4.72
N PHE A 98 13.82 -0.18 5.04
CA PHE A 98 13.05 -1.41 5.34
C PHE A 98 12.19 -1.90 4.16
N LEU A 99 12.30 -1.30 2.99
CA LEU A 99 11.67 -1.83 1.78
C LEU A 99 12.55 -2.93 1.18
N TYR A 100 12.19 -4.16 1.41
CA TYR A 100 12.87 -5.32 0.83
C TYR A 100 12.04 -5.91 -0.33
N PRO A 101 12.69 -6.60 -1.28
CA PRO A 101 11.98 -7.42 -2.25
C PRO A 101 11.00 -8.38 -1.55
N GLY A 102 9.78 -8.46 -2.05
CA GLY A 102 8.68 -9.23 -1.44
C GLY A 102 7.85 -8.47 -0.41
N SER A 103 8.25 -7.25 0.00
CA SER A 103 7.42 -6.42 0.87
C SER A 103 6.12 -6.00 0.17
N ARG A 104 5.05 -5.84 0.95
CA ARG A 104 3.77 -5.30 0.51
C ARG A 104 3.66 -3.84 0.91
N VAL A 105 3.24 -2.99 -0.03
CA VAL A 105 3.14 -1.53 0.17
C VAL A 105 1.85 -0.97 -0.39
N ASP A 106 1.37 0.10 0.23
CA ASP A 106 0.41 0.99 -0.38
C ASP A 106 1.15 2.20 -0.99
N VAL A 107 0.70 2.65 -2.14
CA VAL A 107 1.29 3.77 -2.86
C VAL A 107 0.39 4.99 -2.71
N LEU A 108 0.94 6.02 -2.10
CA LEU A 108 0.29 7.32 -1.93
C LEU A 108 0.89 8.32 -2.92
N ALA A 109 0.05 9.12 -3.51
CA ALA A 109 0.47 10.24 -4.35
C ALA A 109 -0.03 11.56 -3.77
N THR A 110 0.88 12.54 -3.68
CA THR A 110 0.56 13.92 -3.31
C THR A 110 0.73 14.80 -4.54
N PHE A 111 -0.34 15.41 -4.98
CA PHE A 111 -0.37 16.27 -6.18
C PHE A 111 -1.37 17.41 -6.01
N THR A 112 -1.22 18.44 -6.83
CA THR A 112 -2.17 19.57 -6.85
C THR A 112 -3.12 19.39 -8.03
N PRO A 113 -4.44 19.11 -7.79
CA PRO A 113 -5.40 18.96 -8.86
C PRO A 113 -5.58 20.26 -9.66
N PRO A 114 -5.87 20.19 -10.97
CA PRO A 114 -6.18 21.37 -11.78
C PRO A 114 -7.37 22.14 -11.17
N GLY A 115 -7.20 23.46 -11.02
CA GLY A 115 -8.23 24.33 -10.43
C GLY A 115 -8.26 24.36 -8.89
N ASN A 116 -7.42 23.61 -8.21
CA ASN A 116 -7.24 23.64 -6.76
C ASN A 116 -5.93 24.35 -6.37
N ALA A 117 -5.98 25.20 -5.35
CA ALA A 117 -4.79 25.87 -4.83
C ALA A 117 -4.01 25.02 -3.81
N SER A 118 -4.57 23.92 -3.34
CA SER A 118 -4.02 23.11 -2.25
C SER A 118 -3.69 21.68 -2.71
N PRO A 119 -2.57 21.14 -2.26
CA PRO A 119 -2.21 19.75 -2.54
C PRO A 119 -3.18 18.78 -1.86
N VAL A 120 -3.34 17.62 -2.50
CA VAL A 120 -4.16 16.51 -2.03
C VAL A 120 -3.31 15.26 -2.02
N THR A 121 -3.39 14.49 -0.94
CA THR A 121 -2.78 13.16 -0.84
C THR A 121 -3.86 12.09 -0.98
N GLN A 122 -3.61 11.13 -1.84
CA GLN A 122 -4.52 10.03 -2.13
C GLN A 122 -3.76 8.71 -2.26
N THR A 123 -4.33 7.63 -1.75
CA THR A 123 -3.87 6.27 -2.04
C THR A 123 -4.26 5.91 -3.48
N ILE A 124 -3.27 5.65 -4.33
CA ILE A 124 -3.49 5.34 -5.75
C ILE A 124 -3.43 3.84 -6.03
N LEU A 125 -2.64 3.09 -5.26
CA LEU A 125 -2.54 1.63 -5.32
C LEU A 125 -2.44 1.08 -3.91
N GLN A 126 -2.99 -0.12 -3.69
CA GLN A 126 -2.91 -0.84 -2.43
C GLN A 126 -2.39 -2.25 -2.66
N ASP A 127 -1.78 -2.82 -1.63
CA ASP A 127 -1.28 -4.19 -1.61
C ASP A 127 -0.36 -4.52 -2.80
N VAL A 128 0.58 -3.63 -3.09
CA VAL A 128 1.52 -3.77 -4.20
C VAL A 128 2.80 -4.45 -3.73
N GLU A 129 3.27 -5.45 -4.46
CA GLU A 129 4.51 -6.15 -4.16
C GLU A 129 5.73 -5.37 -4.68
N VAL A 130 6.74 -5.22 -3.83
CA VAL A 130 8.03 -4.64 -4.18
C VAL A 130 8.91 -5.74 -4.78
N LEU A 131 9.32 -5.56 -6.03
CA LEU A 131 10.24 -6.48 -6.72
C LEU A 131 11.70 -6.16 -6.40
N THR A 132 12.04 -4.87 -6.41
CA THR A 132 13.38 -4.38 -6.04
C THR A 132 13.25 -3.01 -5.39
N ALA A 133 14.11 -2.76 -4.41
CA ALA A 133 14.35 -1.43 -3.85
C ALA A 133 15.86 -1.21 -3.78
N GLY A 134 16.35 -0.08 -4.28
CA GLY A 134 17.79 0.18 -4.34
C GLY A 134 18.13 1.60 -4.73
N GLU A 135 19.40 1.88 -4.58
CA GLU A 135 20.01 3.13 -4.98
C GLU A 135 20.56 2.99 -6.41
N LYS A 136 20.32 4.00 -7.21
CA LYS A 136 20.91 4.13 -8.53
C LYS A 136 21.73 5.42 -8.57
N ILE A 137 22.97 5.32 -9.05
CA ILE A 137 23.80 6.50 -9.24
C ILE A 137 23.54 7.02 -10.66
N GLU A 138 22.95 8.20 -10.75
CA GLU A 138 22.74 8.90 -12.02
C GLU A 138 23.61 10.17 -12.07
N PRO A 139 24.24 10.49 -13.20
CA PRO A 139 24.92 11.77 -13.35
C PRO A 139 23.89 12.90 -13.40
N ASP A 140 24.14 13.98 -12.67
CA ASP A 140 23.37 15.21 -12.79
C ASP A 140 23.73 15.96 -14.10
N PRO A 141 23.01 17.04 -14.47
CA PRO A 141 23.33 17.83 -15.65
C PRO A 141 24.74 18.44 -15.64
N GLN A 142 25.38 18.53 -14.49
CA GLN A 142 26.75 19.00 -14.31
C GLN A 142 27.78 17.86 -14.24
N GLY A 143 27.33 16.61 -14.43
CA GLY A 143 28.19 15.41 -14.44
C GLY A 143 28.59 14.90 -13.05
N LYS A 144 28.02 15.43 -11.96
CA LYS A 144 28.23 14.90 -10.61
C LYS A 144 27.34 13.69 -10.36
N PRO A 145 27.87 12.61 -9.75
CA PRO A 145 27.04 11.47 -9.39
C PRO A 145 26.02 11.85 -8.32
N GLN A 146 24.75 11.57 -8.56
CA GLN A 146 23.65 11.69 -7.59
C GLN A 146 23.09 10.31 -7.29
N THR A 147 22.82 10.05 -6.01
CA THR A 147 22.13 8.84 -5.59
C THR A 147 20.62 9.02 -5.71
N VAL A 148 19.99 8.13 -6.43
CA VAL A 148 18.53 8.14 -6.63
C VAL A 148 17.94 6.84 -6.10
N ASN A 149 17.00 6.97 -5.20
CA ASN A 149 16.26 5.81 -4.69
C ASN A 149 15.20 5.40 -5.70
N VAL A 150 15.29 4.17 -6.20
CA VAL A 150 14.36 3.61 -7.18
C VAL A 150 13.67 2.39 -6.57
N VAL A 151 12.35 2.38 -6.60
CA VAL A 151 11.54 1.24 -6.19
C VAL A 151 10.84 0.67 -7.41
N THR A 152 10.99 -0.64 -7.64
CA THR A 152 10.30 -1.35 -8.71
C THR A 152 9.19 -2.20 -8.08
N VAL A 153 7.99 -1.99 -8.54
CA VAL A 153 6.78 -2.64 -8.02
C VAL A 153 6.07 -3.45 -9.08
N LEU A 154 5.37 -4.49 -8.63
CA LEU A 154 4.57 -5.37 -9.46
C LEU A 154 3.13 -4.85 -9.52
N VAL A 155 2.69 -4.44 -10.70
CA VAL A 155 1.35 -3.83 -10.90
C VAL A 155 0.70 -4.39 -12.16
N ASN A 156 -0.62 -4.28 -12.28
CA ASN A 156 -1.33 -4.53 -13.53
C ASN A 156 -1.17 -3.36 -14.51
N ALA A 157 -1.72 -3.47 -15.72
CA ALA A 157 -1.59 -2.44 -16.75
C ALA A 157 -2.19 -1.09 -16.32
N GLU A 158 -3.35 -1.12 -15.67
CA GLU A 158 -4.02 0.09 -15.17
C GLU A 158 -3.22 0.73 -14.03
N GLY A 159 -2.76 -0.07 -13.07
CA GLY A 159 -1.90 0.38 -11.97
C GLY A 159 -0.61 1.03 -12.45
N SER A 160 0.00 0.47 -13.51
CA SER A 160 1.19 1.05 -14.14
C SER A 160 0.93 2.46 -14.69
N GLN A 161 -0.21 2.66 -15.38
CA GLN A 161 -0.58 3.97 -15.91
C GLN A 161 -0.84 4.99 -14.79
N LYS A 162 -1.58 4.58 -13.74
CA LYS A 162 -1.84 5.43 -12.56
C LYS A 162 -0.53 5.84 -11.88
N LEU A 163 0.36 4.88 -11.69
CA LEU A 163 1.64 5.09 -11.02
C LEU A 163 2.53 6.05 -11.82
N LEU A 164 2.65 5.87 -13.13
CA LEU A 164 3.44 6.72 -14.00
C LEU A 164 2.87 8.15 -14.06
N LEU A 165 1.55 8.29 -14.20
CA LEU A 165 0.92 9.61 -14.19
C LEU A 165 1.18 10.33 -12.85
N ALA A 166 0.99 9.63 -11.75
CA ALA A 166 1.23 10.20 -10.42
C ALA A 166 2.70 10.59 -10.20
N SER A 167 3.65 9.82 -10.73
CA SER A 167 5.09 10.12 -10.63
C SER A 167 5.51 11.35 -11.41
N THR A 168 4.77 11.71 -12.46
CA THR A 168 5.05 12.90 -13.28
C THR A 168 4.36 14.16 -12.76
N GLN A 169 3.22 14.01 -12.08
CA GLN A 169 2.38 15.13 -11.64
C GLN A 169 2.53 15.45 -10.15
N GLY A 170 3.20 14.60 -9.39
CA GLY A 170 3.31 14.76 -7.95
C GLY A 170 4.45 13.97 -7.32
N THR A 171 4.37 13.83 -6.01
CA THR A 171 5.31 13.06 -5.21
C THR A 171 4.70 11.74 -4.81
N ILE A 172 5.46 10.65 -5.01
CA ILE A 172 5.06 9.31 -4.61
C ILE A 172 5.72 8.94 -3.28
N GLN A 173 4.93 8.32 -2.41
CA GLN A 173 5.39 7.75 -1.15
C GLN A 173 4.90 6.30 -1.03
N PHE A 174 5.77 5.43 -0.51
CA PHE A 174 5.45 4.04 -0.22
C PHE A 174 5.19 3.88 1.28
N VAL A 175 4.10 3.25 1.62
CA VAL A 175 3.74 2.93 3.01
C VAL A 175 3.78 1.42 3.16
N LEU A 176 4.64 0.93 4.06
CA LEU A 176 4.79 -0.50 4.30
C LEU A 176 3.51 -1.05 4.94
N ARG A 177 3.05 -2.14 4.38
CA ARG A 177 1.85 -2.85 4.83
C ARG A 177 2.24 -4.12 5.59
N ASN A 178 1.39 -4.54 6.50
CA ASN A 178 1.54 -5.87 7.09
C ASN A 178 1.32 -6.93 6.00
N SER A 179 2.24 -7.89 5.90
CA SER A 179 2.22 -8.93 4.86
C SER A 179 0.98 -9.83 4.89
N THR A 180 0.27 -9.90 6.01
CA THR A 180 -0.97 -10.67 6.17
C THR A 180 -2.24 -9.85 5.93
N ASP A 181 -2.12 -8.53 5.82
CA ASP A 181 -3.25 -7.64 5.57
C ASP A 181 -3.46 -7.46 4.07
N VAL A 182 -4.43 -8.17 3.51
CA VAL A 182 -4.83 -8.10 2.09
C VAL A 182 -6.13 -7.31 1.86
N ALA A 183 -6.70 -6.72 2.93
CA ALA A 183 -7.99 -6.02 2.83
C ALA A 183 -7.82 -4.65 2.17
N GLU A 184 -8.52 -4.38 1.08
CA GLU A 184 -8.56 -3.04 0.49
C GLU A 184 -9.41 -2.10 1.35
N THR A 185 -8.84 -0.96 1.71
CA THR A 185 -9.53 0.07 2.49
C THR A 185 -9.80 1.29 1.63
N ARG A 186 -11.07 1.69 1.53
CA ARG A 186 -11.42 2.93 0.82
C ARG A 186 -11.20 4.12 1.73
N VAL A 187 -10.12 4.86 1.48
CA VAL A 187 -9.79 6.10 2.19
C VAL A 187 -10.07 7.27 1.25
N ALA A 188 -10.80 8.27 1.73
CA ALA A 188 -11.02 9.49 0.97
C ALA A 188 -9.71 10.29 0.83
N PRO A 189 -9.50 11.00 -0.29
CA PRO A 189 -8.36 11.89 -0.44
C PRO A 189 -8.33 12.94 0.68
N THR A 190 -7.14 13.23 1.19
CA THR A 190 -6.93 14.19 2.29
C THR A 190 -6.31 15.47 1.74
N SER A 191 -6.91 16.61 2.03
CA SER A 191 -6.40 17.93 1.69
C SER A 191 -5.82 18.65 2.91
N LEU A 192 -4.99 19.67 2.66
CA LEU A 192 -4.42 20.50 3.74
C LEU A 192 -5.51 21.13 4.61
N GLY A 193 -6.62 21.56 4.02
CA GLY A 193 -7.75 22.14 4.75
C GLY A 193 -8.37 21.19 5.77
N GLN A 194 -8.46 19.88 5.43
CA GLN A 194 -8.95 18.84 6.35
C GLN A 194 -7.99 18.60 7.50
N LEU A 195 -6.67 18.60 7.25
CA LEU A 195 -5.66 18.47 8.29
C LEU A 195 -5.74 19.62 9.30
N VAL A 196 -5.87 20.85 8.82
CA VAL A 196 -6.00 22.04 9.69
C VAL A 196 -7.32 22.03 10.46
N SER A 197 -8.42 21.63 9.82
CA SER A 197 -9.74 21.56 10.48
C SER A 197 -9.82 20.48 11.56
N SER A 198 -9.08 19.39 11.43
CA SER A 198 -9.03 18.34 12.44
C SER A 198 -8.24 18.73 13.70
N VAL A 199 -7.37 19.75 13.60
CA VAL A 199 -6.59 20.28 14.73
C VAL A 199 -7.38 21.36 15.50
N GLN A 200 -8.40 21.97 14.90
CA GLN A 200 -9.27 22.89 15.63
C GLN A 200 -10.18 22.09 16.57
N PRO A 201 -10.23 22.44 17.89
CA PRO A 201 -11.20 21.82 18.78
C PRO A 201 -12.58 22.09 18.21
N THR A 202 -13.33 21.06 17.91
CA THR A 202 -14.71 21.15 17.43
C THR A 202 -15.47 22.04 18.43
N PRO A 203 -16.01 23.21 18.03
CA PRO A 203 -16.84 23.95 18.93
C PRO A 203 -17.98 23.01 19.36
N PRO A 204 -18.39 23.02 20.64
CA PRO A 204 -19.38 22.09 21.12
C PRO A 204 -20.58 22.17 20.17
N GLN A 205 -20.87 21.06 19.49
CA GLN A 205 -22.07 20.96 18.67
C GLN A 205 -23.22 21.30 19.58
N ARG A 206 -23.78 22.48 19.39
CA ARG A 206 -25.10 22.79 19.92
C ARG A 206 -25.99 21.71 19.33
N THR A 207 -26.27 20.71 20.11
CA THR A 207 -27.28 19.72 19.81
C THR A 207 -28.52 20.49 19.37
N ALA A 208 -28.87 20.40 18.08
CA ALA A 208 -30.11 20.93 17.52
C ALA A 208 -31.28 20.10 18.06
N GLY A 209 -31.42 20.08 19.34
CA GLY A 209 -32.38 19.46 20.21
C GLY A 209 -32.80 20.41 21.32
N ALA A 210 -32.51 21.70 21.19
CA ALA A 210 -33.19 22.67 22.03
C ALA A 210 -34.66 22.63 21.67
N MET A 211 -35.42 21.84 22.47
CA MET A 211 -36.86 21.98 22.55
C MET A 211 -37.18 23.48 22.45
N LYS A 212 -38.00 23.86 21.45
CA LYS A 212 -38.63 25.20 21.43
C LYS A 212 -39.21 25.42 22.81
N ARG A 213 -38.55 26.24 23.63
CA ARG A 213 -39.19 26.76 24.81
C ARG A 213 -40.53 27.32 24.36
N PRO A 214 -41.66 26.90 24.96
CA PRO A 214 -42.93 27.54 24.65
C PRO A 214 -42.74 29.03 24.91
N LYS A 215 -43.10 29.84 23.92
CA LYS A 215 -43.17 31.29 24.06
C LYS A 215 -43.96 31.58 25.33
N PRO A 216 -43.46 32.42 26.27
CA PRO A 216 -44.27 32.79 27.40
C PRO A 216 -45.58 33.36 26.86
N LYS A 217 -46.70 32.74 27.22
CA LYS A 217 -48.03 33.27 26.98
C LYS A 217 -48.02 34.67 27.61
N ALA A 218 -48.31 35.70 26.83
CA ALA A 218 -48.45 37.06 27.34
C ALA A 218 -49.29 36.96 28.62
N ALA A 219 -48.76 37.46 29.68
CA ALA A 219 -49.49 37.57 30.95
C ALA A 219 -50.76 38.36 30.61
N ALA A 220 -51.92 37.70 30.76
CA ALA A 220 -53.16 38.42 30.78
C ALA A 220 -53.05 39.39 31.95
N ASP A 221 -53.40 40.65 31.69
CA ASP A 221 -53.51 41.66 32.76
C ASP A 221 -54.42 41.11 33.83
N GLU A 222 -53.78 40.57 34.90
CA GLU A 222 -54.49 40.18 36.11
C GLU A 222 -54.83 41.48 36.87
N THR A 223 -56.02 41.95 36.62
CA THR A 223 -56.61 43.08 37.38
C THR A 223 -56.88 42.56 38.77
N TYR A 224 -56.13 43.05 39.74
CA TYR A 224 -56.36 42.75 41.14
C TYR A 224 -57.44 43.70 41.69
N THR A 225 -58.43 43.11 42.37
CA THR A 225 -59.47 43.88 43.06
C THR A 225 -59.15 43.86 44.55
N VAL A 226 -58.87 45.02 45.10
CA VAL A 226 -58.55 45.18 46.53
C VAL A 226 -59.82 45.72 47.23
N GLU A 227 -60.33 44.94 48.17
CA GLU A 227 -61.44 45.40 49.04
C GLU A 227 -60.85 46.16 50.26
N ILE A 228 -61.19 47.45 50.37
CA ILE A 228 -60.81 48.25 51.50
C ILE A 228 -61.99 48.32 52.46
N ILE A 229 -61.86 47.81 53.68
CA ILE A 229 -62.86 47.87 54.70
C ILE A 229 -62.44 48.91 55.73
N ARG A 230 -63.25 49.98 55.83
CA ARG A 230 -63.14 51.03 56.85
C ARG A 230 -64.42 51.09 57.68
N GLY A 231 -64.42 50.47 58.83
CA GLY A 231 -65.57 50.32 59.72
C GLY A 231 -66.68 49.49 59.00
N GLU A 232 -67.90 50.01 58.91
CA GLU A 232 -68.99 49.29 58.25
C GLU A 232 -69.08 49.53 56.72
N THR A 233 -68.16 50.29 56.15
CA THR A 233 -68.20 50.65 54.69
C THR A 233 -67.13 49.77 53.94
N ARG A 234 -67.63 49.07 52.91
CA ARG A 234 -66.74 48.27 51.99
C ARG A 234 -66.68 49.02 50.61
N THR A 235 -65.50 49.29 50.20
CA THR A 235 -65.22 49.83 48.86
C THR A 235 -64.26 48.95 48.11
N ALA A 236 -64.59 48.48 46.90
CA ALA A 236 -63.76 47.72 46.03
C ALA A 236 -63.14 48.62 44.94
N GLU A 237 -61.80 48.68 44.87
CA GLU A 237 -61.07 49.36 43.81
C GLU A 237 -60.30 48.32 42.96
N ARG A 238 -60.38 48.47 41.65
CA ARG A 238 -59.61 47.64 40.66
C ARG A 238 -58.32 48.37 40.27
N PHE A 239 -57.23 47.68 40.37
CA PHE A 239 -55.91 48.12 39.95
C PHE A 239 -55.38 47.25 38.79
#